data_a1505c8fb0ce53a7a06b456baac57f42
#
_entry.id   a1505c8fb0ce53a7a06b456baac57f42
#
_cell.length_a   1.000
_cell.length_b   1.000
_cell.length_c   1.000
_cell.angle_alpha   90.00
_cell.angle_beta   90.00
_cell.angle_gamma   90.00
#
_symmetry.space_group_name_H-M   'P 1'
#
loop_
_entity.id
_entity.type
_entity.pdbx_description
1 polymer ?
#
loop_
_entity_poly.entity_id
_entity_poly.type
_entity_poly.pdbx_seq_one_letter_code
_entity_poly.pdbx_strand_id
1 'polypeptide(L)'
;MKLPRNILVIYRLAVRGCAAMAICLVLAGAAAASPIDNEKTRNKALKALRAGDFEKAEKIYRDLLAKDEKDLDSRLGLSHALLKERRLQDSFDHAARAIASDPLSAQAHALLGSVVLATGDFHLSVEEFRTALSLNPDQAMAIAGLAMIDFYENRTGACVAGLRRAISIDPDEPDYFFDLGQAAARLKRYKEAADAYERFLVIAPRTDENRRARLLGWIDFLRYLGQQGDLYSLGGAERSVLPFDAVDYRPIIKVRINGGKELRFVLDTGSGMSVLSEETARKVGVRAVARGGYALAVGGGGRFEIVYGYLTSIDVGEVHIENVPVYIRHFYEEREPVDGYLGISALGRLITTVDYGARRLTLNRQRSSERADLATVINRPGKNDNSAPTEARPGVEVPMRTTSSGFLSGEVAIEGIQRPLNFIFDTGATTTVLSEKLAALDEAQGFIQKGRMRVVGAAGIAENVKMALLPKLAVGTYTRQNIDAAVLDLEPVNETSGFQQSGILGGNFLRYFRVVFDFQRGIVRLEPLESSTVLNENAPRPEATTPRR
;
A
#
# COMPACT_ATOMS: atom_id res chain seq x y z
N MET A 1 -10.11 -6.09 13.55
CA MET A 1 -9.58 -7.30 14.24
C MET A 1 -9.83 -7.09 15.72
N LYS A 2 -10.76 -7.83 16.34
CA LYS A 2 -10.93 -7.79 17.79
C LYS A 2 -9.77 -8.56 18.41
N LEU A 3 -8.83 -7.86 19.04
CA LEU A 3 -7.98 -8.48 20.05
C LEU A 3 -8.88 -8.73 21.28
N PRO A 4 -9.13 -9.98 21.67
CA PRO A 4 -9.83 -10.20 22.93
C PRO A 4 -9.00 -9.54 24.04
N ARG A 5 -9.61 -8.63 24.81
CA ARG A 5 -8.97 -7.92 25.94
C ARG A 5 -8.18 -8.86 26.87
N ASN A 6 -8.59 -10.11 26.94
CA ASN A 6 -7.96 -11.14 27.76
C ASN A 6 -6.60 -11.62 27.25
N ILE A 7 -6.32 -11.56 25.93
CA ILE A 7 -5.01 -12.00 25.38
C ILE A 7 -3.95 -10.93 25.60
N LEU A 8 -4.32 -9.64 25.50
CA LEU A 8 -3.38 -8.54 25.78
C LEU A 8 -2.97 -8.49 27.27
N VAL A 9 -3.88 -8.86 28.17
CA VAL A 9 -3.60 -8.95 29.62
C VAL A 9 -2.74 -10.17 29.92
N ILE A 10 -3.00 -11.32 29.29
CA ILE A 10 -2.19 -12.54 29.44
C ILE A 10 -0.77 -12.32 28.88
N TYR A 11 -0.64 -11.60 27.76
CA TYR A 11 0.66 -11.23 27.16
C TYR A 11 1.49 -10.35 28.12
N ARG A 12 0.88 -9.34 28.75
CA ARG A 12 1.58 -8.47 29.73
C ARG A 12 1.90 -9.14 31.06
N LEU A 13 1.15 -10.18 31.46
CA LEU A 13 1.37 -10.94 32.68
C LEU A 13 2.37 -12.09 32.50
N ALA A 14 2.41 -12.73 31.32
CA ALA A 14 3.35 -13.82 31.03
C ALA A 14 4.81 -13.33 30.98
N VAL A 15 5.06 -12.09 30.50
CA VAL A 15 6.41 -11.49 30.48
C VAL A 15 6.91 -11.08 31.88
N ARG A 16 6.03 -11.01 32.91
CA ARG A 16 6.41 -10.62 34.29
C ARG A 16 6.42 -11.75 35.32
N GLY A 17 6.07 -13.01 34.96
CA GLY A 17 5.76 -14.06 35.91
C GLY A 17 6.55 -15.39 35.83
N CYS A 18 7.54 -15.57 34.95
CA CYS A 18 8.28 -16.84 34.84
C CYS A 18 9.57 -16.87 35.65
N ALA A 19 9.43 -16.96 36.99
CA ALA A 19 10.44 -17.61 37.82
C ALA A 19 9.68 -18.51 38.81
N ALA A 20 9.94 -19.82 38.72
CA ALA A 20 9.52 -20.94 39.57
C ALA A 20 8.26 -21.72 39.12
N MET A 21 8.49 -22.90 38.55
CA MET A 21 8.10 -24.19 39.09
C MET A 21 8.49 -25.34 38.16
N ALA A 22 9.29 -26.22 38.69
CA ALA A 22 9.69 -27.48 38.04
C ALA A 22 8.86 -28.65 38.58
N ILE A 23 8.64 -29.64 37.72
CA ILE A 23 8.44 -31.08 37.96
C ILE A 23 7.05 -31.53 38.43
N CYS A 24 6.38 -32.29 37.53
CA CYS A 24 5.83 -33.63 37.82
C CYS A 24 5.55 -34.38 36.51
N LEU A 25 6.24 -35.53 36.35
CA LEU A 25 6.01 -36.54 35.31
C LEU A 25 4.75 -37.36 35.63
N VAL A 26 3.88 -37.55 34.62
CA VAL A 26 3.05 -38.77 34.51
C VAL A 26 3.02 -39.26 33.07
N LEU A 27 3.53 -40.45 32.84
CA LEU A 27 3.51 -41.22 31.61
C LEU A 27 2.10 -41.77 31.36
N ALA A 28 1.48 -41.44 30.20
CA ALA A 28 0.44 -42.26 29.61
C ALA A 28 0.75 -42.38 28.10
N GLY A 29 1.08 -43.61 27.67
CA GLY A 29 1.51 -43.89 26.31
C GLY A 29 0.34 -43.81 25.31
N ALA A 30 0.45 -42.86 24.40
CA ALA A 30 -0.11 -42.95 23.05
C ALA A 30 1.08 -43.21 22.13
N ALA A 31 0.93 -44.06 21.12
CA ALA A 31 1.96 -44.34 20.14
C ALA A 31 2.37 -43.05 19.41
N ALA A 32 3.27 -42.29 20.00
CA ALA A 32 3.84 -41.10 19.39
C ALA A 32 4.70 -41.58 18.19
N ALA A 33 4.37 -41.04 17.01
CA ALA A 33 5.27 -41.18 15.86
C ALA A 33 6.69 -40.79 16.29
N SER A 34 7.71 -41.50 15.79
CA SER A 34 9.06 -41.21 16.22
C SER A 34 9.40 -39.73 15.93
N PRO A 35 10.19 -39.06 16.78
CA PRO A 35 10.62 -37.66 16.55
C PRO A 35 11.21 -37.45 15.15
N ILE A 36 11.89 -38.45 14.60
CA ILE A 36 12.49 -38.46 13.26
C ILE A 36 11.42 -38.40 12.14
N ASP A 37 10.28 -39.08 12.31
CA ASP A 37 9.22 -39.08 11.31
C ASP A 37 8.45 -37.75 11.29
N ASN A 38 8.32 -37.11 12.44
CA ASN A 38 7.73 -35.78 12.55
C ASN A 38 8.64 -34.73 11.91
N GLU A 39 9.95 -34.78 12.10
CA GLU A 39 10.92 -33.88 11.47
C GLU A 39 10.92 -34.00 9.95
N LYS A 40 10.96 -35.22 9.41
CA LYS A 40 10.83 -35.42 7.94
C LYS A 40 9.52 -34.85 7.39
N THR A 41 8.44 -34.98 8.15
CA THR A 41 7.12 -34.48 7.75
C THR A 41 7.07 -32.96 7.82
N ARG A 42 7.67 -32.31 8.85
CA ARG A 42 7.84 -30.85 8.90
C ARG A 42 8.66 -30.33 7.72
N ASN A 43 9.76 -30.99 7.38
CA ASN A 43 10.61 -30.63 6.24
C ASN A 43 9.84 -30.71 4.90
N LYS A 44 8.90 -31.68 4.74
CA LYS A 44 8.01 -31.73 3.58
C LYS A 44 7.05 -30.54 3.55
N ALA A 45 6.50 -30.16 4.71
CA ALA A 45 5.62 -28.98 4.80
C ALA A 45 6.36 -27.70 4.49
N LEU A 46 7.56 -27.49 5.04
CA LEU A 46 8.40 -26.34 4.76
C LEU A 46 8.76 -26.26 3.27
N LYS A 47 9.10 -27.39 2.64
CA LYS A 47 9.35 -27.43 1.19
C LYS A 47 8.12 -27.07 0.38
N ALA A 48 6.92 -27.50 0.79
CA ALA A 48 5.67 -27.12 0.13
C ALA A 48 5.41 -25.61 0.30
N LEU A 49 5.60 -25.07 1.51
CA LEU A 49 5.44 -23.65 1.82
C LEU A 49 6.34 -22.77 0.93
N ARG A 50 7.64 -23.08 0.89
CA ARG A 50 8.61 -22.34 0.04
C ARG A 50 8.32 -22.49 -1.45
N ALA A 51 7.81 -23.64 -1.88
CA ALA A 51 7.40 -23.83 -3.27
C ALA A 51 6.13 -23.07 -3.67
N GLY A 52 5.40 -22.43 -2.74
CA GLY A 52 4.14 -21.75 -2.95
C GLY A 52 2.89 -22.65 -2.89
N ASP A 53 3.05 -23.89 -2.40
CA ASP A 53 1.95 -24.89 -2.21
C ASP A 53 1.42 -24.78 -0.77
N PHE A 54 0.72 -23.64 -0.49
CA PHE A 54 0.36 -23.25 0.88
C PHE A 54 -0.69 -24.19 1.48
N GLU A 55 -1.71 -24.58 0.71
CA GLU A 55 -2.74 -25.51 1.15
C GLU A 55 -2.16 -26.87 1.59
N LYS A 56 -1.18 -27.36 0.84
CA LYS A 56 -0.49 -28.59 1.21
C LYS A 56 0.35 -28.43 2.47
N ALA A 57 1.03 -27.31 2.63
CA ALA A 57 1.78 -27.00 3.84
C ALA A 57 0.87 -26.90 5.06
N GLU A 58 -0.24 -26.15 4.95
CA GLU A 58 -1.27 -26.04 5.99
C GLU A 58 -1.77 -27.42 6.42
N LYS A 59 -2.19 -28.24 5.47
CA LYS A 59 -2.70 -29.60 5.75
C LYS A 59 -1.68 -30.41 6.57
N ILE A 60 -0.43 -30.44 6.14
CA ILE A 60 0.61 -31.24 6.82
C ILE A 60 0.85 -30.72 8.24
N TYR A 61 0.92 -29.39 8.43
CA TYR A 61 1.12 -28.82 9.77
C TYR A 61 -0.08 -29.07 10.69
N ARG A 62 -1.32 -29.03 10.18
CA ARG A 62 -2.51 -29.39 10.96
C ARG A 62 -2.50 -30.86 11.37
N ASP A 63 -2.10 -31.77 10.48
CA ASP A 63 -1.99 -33.20 10.77
C ASP A 63 -0.92 -33.49 11.84
N LEU A 64 0.17 -32.71 11.87
CA LEU A 64 1.20 -32.81 12.91
C LEU A 64 0.68 -32.29 14.25
N LEU A 65 0.01 -31.14 14.28
CA LEU A 65 -0.57 -30.57 15.49
C LEU A 65 -1.71 -31.40 16.07
N ALA A 66 -2.44 -32.13 15.24
CA ALA A 66 -3.45 -33.09 15.71
C ALA A 66 -2.83 -34.28 16.47
N LYS A 67 -1.57 -34.63 16.17
CA LYS A 67 -0.83 -35.68 16.88
C LYS A 67 -0.12 -35.17 18.14
N ASP A 68 0.42 -33.96 18.05
CA ASP A 68 1.09 -33.29 19.16
C ASP A 68 0.76 -31.78 19.14
N GLU A 69 -0.22 -31.40 19.96
CA GLU A 69 -0.65 -30.00 20.06
C GLU A 69 0.46 -29.07 20.59
N LYS A 70 1.50 -29.63 21.23
CA LYS A 70 2.62 -28.85 21.77
C LYS A 70 3.78 -28.68 20.79
N ASP A 71 3.70 -29.28 19.59
CA ASP A 71 4.74 -29.12 18.54
C ASP A 71 4.83 -27.66 18.10
N LEU A 72 5.79 -26.93 18.69
CA LEU A 72 6.01 -25.51 18.44
C LEU A 72 6.38 -25.23 16.98
N ASP A 73 7.26 -26.04 16.40
CA ASP A 73 7.71 -25.85 15.02
C ASP A 73 6.56 -26.01 14.02
N SER A 74 5.70 -27.02 14.25
CA SER A 74 4.50 -27.19 13.40
C SER A 74 3.49 -26.07 13.59
N ARG A 75 3.37 -25.50 14.79
CA ARG A 75 2.51 -24.33 15.07
C ARG A 75 3.01 -23.08 14.35
N LEU A 76 4.31 -22.83 14.37
CA LEU A 76 4.94 -21.74 13.65
C LEU A 76 4.82 -21.92 12.13
N GLY A 77 5.06 -23.14 11.63
CA GLY A 77 4.86 -23.47 10.22
C GLY A 77 3.42 -23.27 9.74
N LEU A 78 2.43 -23.66 10.57
CA LEU A 78 1.02 -23.42 10.28
C LEU A 78 0.69 -21.92 10.25
N SER A 79 1.15 -21.17 11.25
CA SER A 79 0.97 -19.71 11.27
C SER A 79 1.56 -19.05 10.02
N HIS A 80 2.75 -19.48 9.59
CA HIS A 80 3.39 -18.97 8.38
C HIS A 80 2.60 -19.32 7.11
N ALA A 81 2.09 -20.55 6.97
CA ALA A 81 1.23 -20.93 5.85
C ALA A 81 -0.05 -20.07 5.79
N LEU A 82 -0.71 -19.87 6.93
CA LEU A 82 -1.89 -19.02 7.05
C LEU A 82 -1.61 -17.54 6.73
N LEU A 83 -0.43 -17.02 7.09
CA LEU A 83 0.01 -15.68 6.69
C LEU A 83 0.11 -15.56 5.17
N LYS A 84 0.69 -16.56 4.49
CA LYS A 84 0.79 -16.59 3.01
C LYS A 84 -0.57 -16.69 2.34
N GLU A 85 -1.52 -17.37 2.95
CA GLU A 85 -2.93 -17.44 2.51
C GLU A 85 -3.74 -16.19 2.87
N ARG A 86 -3.13 -15.18 3.50
CA ARG A 86 -3.77 -13.95 3.99
C ARG A 86 -4.89 -14.17 5.01
N ARG A 87 -4.87 -15.31 5.69
CA ARG A 87 -5.72 -15.64 6.84
C ARG A 87 -5.12 -15.07 8.12
N LEU A 88 -5.07 -13.73 8.17
CA LEU A 88 -4.27 -12.98 9.14
C LEU A 88 -4.70 -13.24 10.60
N GLN A 89 -6.01 -13.41 10.87
CA GLN A 89 -6.48 -13.69 12.23
C GLN A 89 -6.05 -15.08 12.69
N ASP A 90 -6.24 -16.10 11.86
CA ASP A 90 -5.83 -17.47 12.19
C ASP A 90 -4.31 -17.54 12.41
N SER A 91 -3.55 -16.89 11.54
CA SER A 91 -2.09 -16.80 11.64
C SER A 91 -1.67 -16.13 12.95
N PHE A 92 -2.30 -15.01 13.32
CA PHE A 92 -2.06 -14.30 14.59
C PHE A 92 -2.31 -15.20 15.79
N ASP A 93 -3.42 -15.93 15.81
CA ASP A 93 -3.79 -16.80 16.92
C ASP A 93 -2.76 -17.92 17.12
N HIS A 94 -2.23 -18.49 16.03
CA HIS A 94 -1.18 -19.50 16.10
C HIS A 94 0.18 -18.91 16.54
N ALA A 95 0.58 -17.74 16.04
CA ALA A 95 1.81 -17.07 16.46
C ALA A 95 1.76 -16.65 17.94
N ALA A 96 0.62 -16.10 18.40
CA ALA A 96 0.43 -15.71 19.79
C ALA A 96 0.47 -16.92 20.75
N ARG A 97 -0.11 -18.06 20.36
CA ARG A 97 -0.01 -19.32 21.13
C ARG A 97 1.42 -19.87 21.16
N ALA A 98 2.18 -19.69 20.07
CA ALA A 98 3.58 -20.07 20.04
C ALA A 98 4.41 -19.27 21.04
N ILE A 99 4.24 -17.94 21.11
CA ILE A 99 4.89 -17.07 22.11
C ILE A 99 4.44 -17.42 23.53
N ALA A 100 3.16 -17.73 23.74
CA ALA A 100 2.66 -18.16 25.06
C ALA A 100 3.31 -19.48 25.51
N SER A 101 3.69 -20.38 24.57
CA SER A 101 4.35 -21.64 24.86
C SER A 101 5.87 -21.47 25.06
N ASP A 102 6.51 -20.60 24.29
CA ASP A 102 7.93 -20.26 24.38
C ASP A 102 8.15 -18.75 24.13
N PRO A 103 8.16 -17.94 25.20
CA PRO A 103 8.38 -16.49 25.10
C PRO A 103 9.79 -16.09 24.64
N LEU A 104 10.74 -17.01 24.57
CA LEU A 104 12.11 -16.75 24.10
C LEU A 104 12.33 -17.22 22.65
N SER A 105 11.30 -17.65 21.96
CA SER A 105 11.37 -18.04 20.55
C SER A 105 11.49 -16.80 19.64
N ALA A 106 12.70 -16.52 19.15
CA ALA A 106 12.94 -15.44 18.18
C ALA A 106 12.10 -15.61 16.91
N GLN A 107 11.86 -16.85 16.48
CA GLN A 107 11.05 -17.15 15.31
C GLN A 107 9.56 -16.84 15.56
N ALA A 108 9.03 -17.11 16.75
CA ALA A 108 7.65 -16.79 17.09
C ALA A 108 7.40 -15.27 17.08
N HIS A 109 8.32 -14.49 17.67
CA HIS A 109 8.26 -13.03 17.63
C HIS A 109 8.40 -12.48 16.21
N ALA A 110 9.33 -13.00 15.40
CA ALA A 110 9.49 -12.60 14.01
C ALA A 110 8.22 -12.87 13.19
N LEU A 111 7.60 -14.04 13.39
CA LEU A 111 6.37 -14.40 12.70
C LEU A 111 5.20 -13.53 13.15
N LEU A 112 5.02 -13.29 14.45
CA LEU A 112 4.00 -12.36 14.95
C LEU A 112 4.23 -10.97 14.38
N GLY A 113 5.47 -10.47 14.35
CA GLY A 113 5.83 -9.20 13.73
C GLY A 113 5.41 -9.14 12.25
N SER A 114 5.61 -10.22 11.50
CA SER A 114 5.19 -10.30 10.09
C SER A 114 3.66 -10.29 9.93
N VAL A 115 2.95 -11.00 10.79
CA VAL A 115 1.47 -11.03 10.77
C VAL A 115 0.89 -9.65 11.08
N VAL A 116 1.37 -8.97 12.12
CA VAL A 116 0.86 -7.65 12.50
C VAL A 116 1.28 -6.56 11.51
N LEU A 117 2.44 -6.73 10.82
CA LEU A 117 2.79 -5.87 9.70
C LEU A 117 1.79 -6.01 8.56
N ALA A 118 1.42 -7.24 8.21
CA ALA A 118 0.41 -7.49 7.19
C ALA A 118 -0.97 -6.93 7.54
N THR A 119 -1.31 -6.82 8.83
CA THR A 119 -2.54 -6.13 9.28
C THR A 119 -2.43 -4.61 9.26
N GLY A 120 -1.23 -4.06 9.08
CA GLY A 120 -0.95 -2.62 9.08
C GLY A 120 -0.72 -2.02 10.46
N ASP A 121 -0.46 -2.82 11.49
CA ASP A 121 -0.01 -2.35 12.80
C ASP A 121 1.53 -2.27 12.83
N PHE A 122 2.04 -1.15 12.35
CA PHE A 122 3.48 -0.92 12.23
C PHE A 122 4.18 -0.82 13.59
N HIS A 123 3.51 -0.26 14.57
CA HIS A 123 4.11 -0.07 15.89
C HIS A 123 4.39 -1.42 16.57
N LEU A 124 3.37 -2.26 16.68
CA LEU A 124 3.51 -3.59 17.26
C LEU A 124 4.47 -4.46 16.45
N SER A 125 4.45 -4.34 15.12
CA SER A 125 5.36 -5.06 14.23
C SER A 125 6.84 -4.73 14.52
N VAL A 126 7.18 -3.43 14.70
CA VAL A 126 8.55 -3.02 15.08
C VAL A 126 8.96 -3.58 16.43
N GLU A 127 8.06 -3.57 17.42
CA GLU A 127 8.33 -4.13 18.75
C GLU A 127 8.64 -5.63 18.67
N GLU A 128 7.85 -6.39 17.93
CA GLU A 128 8.03 -7.84 17.78
C GLU A 128 9.32 -8.19 17.02
N PHE A 129 9.62 -7.48 15.92
CA PHE A 129 10.87 -7.70 15.20
C PHE A 129 12.11 -7.33 16.03
N ARG A 130 12.06 -6.27 16.82
CA ARG A 130 13.16 -5.91 17.73
C ARG A 130 13.34 -6.95 18.82
N THR A 131 12.27 -7.49 19.38
CA THR A 131 12.30 -8.59 20.33
C THR A 131 12.95 -9.82 19.70
N ALA A 132 12.53 -10.20 18.48
CA ALA A 132 13.12 -11.31 17.75
C ALA A 132 14.64 -11.14 17.56
N LEU A 133 15.10 -9.93 17.16
CA LEU A 133 16.51 -9.65 16.94
C LEU A 133 17.32 -9.54 18.24
N SER A 134 16.70 -9.19 19.37
CA SER A 134 17.36 -9.23 20.68
C SER A 134 17.62 -10.66 21.16
N LEU A 135 16.75 -11.60 20.76
CA LEU A 135 16.87 -13.03 21.06
C LEU A 135 17.81 -13.74 20.08
N ASN A 136 17.71 -13.41 18.79
CA ASN A 136 18.58 -13.92 17.73
C ASN A 136 18.90 -12.82 16.72
N PRO A 137 20.12 -12.23 16.74
CA PRO A 137 20.52 -11.15 15.81
C PRO A 137 20.49 -11.53 14.33
N ASP A 138 20.52 -12.83 14.01
CA ASP A 138 20.47 -13.37 12.65
C ASP A 138 19.09 -13.96 12.30
N GLN A 139 18.02 -13.49 12.96
CA GLN A 139 16.67 -13.89 12.60
C GLN A 139 16.26 -13.20 11.26
N ALA A 140 16.40 -13.95 10.15
CA ALA A 140 16.22 -13.44 8.79
C ALA A 140 14.83 -12.81 8.56
N MET A 141 13.76 -13.45 9.07
CA MET A 141 12.39 -12.94 8.93
C MET A 141 12.22 -11.58 9.62
N ALA A 142 12.83 -11.37 10.78
CA ALA A 142 12.76 -10.09 11.48
C ALA A 142 13.56 -8.99 10.76
N ILE A 143 14.73 -9.34 10.21
CA ILE A 143 15.54 -8.44 9.38
C ILE A 143 14.75 -8.00 8.13
N ALA A 144 14.13 -8.96 7.42
CA ALA A 144 13.31 -8.69 6.25
C ALA A 144 12.08 -7.84 6.60
N GLY A 145 11.42 -8.14 7.72
CA GLY A 145 10.25 -7.38 8.19
C GLY A 145 10.57 -5.92 8.48
N LEU A 146 11.68 -5.63 9.19
CA LEU A 146 12.15 -4.25 9.40
C LEU A 146 12.55 -3.57 8.09
N ALA A 147 13.18 -4.31 7.16
CA ALA A 147 13.48 -3.81 5.84
C ALA A 147 12.22 -3.41 5.05
N MET A 148 11.14 -4.18 5.16
CA MET A 148 9.87 -3.82 4.52
C MET A 148 9.20 -2.62 5.20
N ILE A 149 9.38 -2.40 6.49
CA ILE A 149 8.95 -1.15 7.14
C ILE A 149 9.75 0.03 6.55
N ASP A 150 11.07 -0.09 6.38
CA ASP A 150 11.88 0.91 5.68
C ASP A 150 11.38 1.20 4.26
N PHE A 151 10.93 0.16 3.53
CA PHE A 151 10.34 0.30 2.21
C PHE A 151 9.06 1.14 2.22
N TYR A 152 8.12 0.87 3.14
CA TYR A 152 6.87 1.62 3.26
C TYR A 152 7.08 3.07 3.70
N GLU A 153 8.15 3.33 4.45
CA GLU A 153 8.53 4.67 4.90
C GLU A 153 9.52 5.38 3.93
N ASN A 154 9.61 4.90 2.67
CA ASN A 154 10.46 5.45 1.60
C ASN A 154 11.98 5.42 1.87
N ARG A 155 12.45 4.70 2.88
CA ARG A 155 13.87 4.43 3.13
C ARG A 155 14.37 3.23 2.29
N THR A 156 14.08 3.27 1.00
CA THR A 156 14.24 2.11 0.09
C THR A 156 15.69 1.60 -0.01
N GLY A 157 16.69 2.48 0.17
CA GLY A 157 18.10 2.06 0.22
C GLY A 157 18.42 1.17 1.42
N ALA A 158 17.90 1.51 2.61
CA ALA A 158 18.02 0.69 3.82
C ALA A 158 17.27 -0.65 3.66
N CYS A 159 16.09 -0.61 3.03
CA CYS A 159 15.34 -1.82 2.69
C CYS A 159 16.17 -2.82 1.87
N VAL A 160 16.78 -2.37 0.77
CA VAL A 160 17.63 -3.24 -0.08
C VAL A 160 18.78 -3.84 0.72
N ALA A 161 19.43 -3.07 1.59
CA ALA A 161 20.52 -3.58 2.44
C ALA A 161 20.02 -4.65 3.42
N GLY A 162 18.88 -4.41 4.07
CA GLY A 162 18.26 -5.38 5.00
C GLY A 162 17.83 -6.67 4.30
N LEU A 163 17.18 -6.58 3.13
CA LEU A 163 16.76 -7.76 2.37
C LEU A 163 17.94 -8.58 1.87
N ARG A 164 19.02 -7.95 1.43
CA ARG A 164 20.24 -8.67 1.03
C ARG A 164 20.87 -9.42 2.23
N ARG A 165 20.83 -8.83 3.44
CA ARG A 165 21.24 -9.52 4.66
C ARG A 165 20.32 -10.71 4.95
N ALA A 166 19.00 -10.56 4.89
CA ALA A 166 18.05 -11.64 5.08
C ALA A 166 18.27 -12.79 4.10
N ILE A 167 18.48 -12.49 2.81
CA ILE A 167 18.81 -13.46 1.75
C ILE A 167 20.13 -14.19 2.05
N SER A 168 21.14 -13.50 2.59
CA SER A 168 22.42 -14.14 2.93
C SER A 168 22.30 -15.15 4.07
N ILE A 169 21.30 -14.99 4.94
CA ILE A 169 21.02 -15.89 6.07
C ILE A 169 20.11 -17.05 5.64
N ASP A 170 19.02 -16.75 4.91
CA ASP A 170 18.09 -17.76 4.37
C ASP A 170 17.85 -17.53 2.87
N PRO A 171 18.69 -18.11 2.00
CA PRO A 171 18.62 -17.94 0.55
C PRO A 171 17.47 -18.73 -0.11
N ASP A 172 16.77 -19.55 0.64
CA ASP A 172 15.67 -20.40 0.17
C ASP A 172 14.29 -19.81 0.46
N GLU A 173 14.21 -18.66 1.16
CA GLU A 173 12.94 -17.95 1.38
C GLU A 173 12.58 -17.10 0.16
N PRO A 174 11.51 -17.45 -0.59
CA PRO A 174 11.19 -16.76 -1.85
C PRO A 174 10.78 -15.31 -1.67
N ASP A 175 10.09 -14.98 -0.57
CA ASP A 175 9.56 -13.62 -0.38
C ASP A 175 10.66 -12.56 -0.28
N TYR A 176 11.85 -12.91 0.24
CA TYR A 176 12.96 -11.95 0.29
C TYR A 176 13.40 -11.51 -1.10
N PHE A 177 13.32 -12.39 -2.09
CA PHE A 177 13.61 -12.05 -3.48
C PHE A 177 12.48 -11.25 -4.13
N PHE A 178 11.23 -11.57 -3.79
CA PHE A 178 10.08 -10.79 -4.25
C PHE A 178 10.16 -9.35 -3.74
N ASP A 179 10.42 -9.17 -2.45
CA ASP A 179 10.54 -7.88 -1.78
C ASP A 179 11.77 -7.09 -2.28
N LEU A 180 12.90 -7.78 -2.52
CA LEU A 180 14.08 -7.17 -3.15
C LEU A 180 13.75 -6.68 -4.56
N GLY A 181 12.98 -7.45 -5.33
CA GLY A 181 12.50 -7.04 -6.65
C GLY A 181 11.69 -5.74 -6.59
N GLN A 182 10.76 -5.63 -5.62
CA GLN A 182 9.96 -4.42 -5.40
C GLN A 182 10.85 -3.21 -5.02
N ALA A 183 11.76 -3.40 -4.07
CA ALA A 183 12.64 -2.34 -3.60
C ALA A 183 13.63 -1.89 -4.69
N ALA A 184 14.20 -2.81 -5.45
CA ALA A 184 15.08 -2.51 -6.56
C ALA A 184 14.35 -1.76 -7.69
N ALA A 185 13.12 -2.17 -8.03
CA ALA A 185 12.29 -1.47 -9.02
C ALA A 185 12.00 -0.01 -8.59
N ARG A 186 11.69 0.22 -7.31
CA ARG A 186 11.46 1.58 -6.76
C ARG A 186 12.73 2.44 -6.84
N LEU A 187 13.91 1.84 -6.69
CA LEU A 187 15.20 2.51 -6.89
C LEU A 187 15.62 2.63 -8.36
N LYS A 188 14.78 2.23 -9.32
CA LYS A 188 15.06 2.18 -10.76
C LYS A 188 16.22 1.24 -11.13
N ARG A 189 16.53 0.27 -10.28
CA ARG A 189 17.51 -0.81 -10.54
C ARG A 189 16.82 -1.96 -11.26
N TYR A 190 16.34 -1.70 -12.48
CA TYR A 190 15.41 -2.58 -13.19
C TYR A 190 15.97 -3.97 -13.49
N LYS A 191 17.26 -4.07 -13.80
CA LYS A 191 17.93 -5.36 -13.99
C LYS A 191 17.93 -6.18 -12.71
N GLU A 192 18.36 -5.57 -11.58
CA GLU A 192 18.36 -6.23 -10.27
C GLU A 192 16.94 -6.66 -9.87
N ALA A 193 15.95 -5.84 -10.14
CA ALA A 193 14.55 -6.16 -9.87
C ALA A 193 14.07 -7.37 -10.69
N ALA A 194 14.35 -7.39 -11.99
CA ALA A 194 14.00 -8.51 -12.86
C ALA A 194 14.68 -9.81 -12.41
N ASP A 195 15.98 -9.76 -12.12
CA ASP A 195 16.76 -10.92 -11.66
C ASP A 195 16.21 -11.47 -10.33
N ALA A 196 15.82 -10.58 -9.40
CA ALA A 196 15.22 -10.97 -8.12
C ALA A 196 13.85 -11.65 -8.29
N TYR A 197 12.97 -11.11 -9.14
CA TYR A 197 11.68 -11.74 -9.43
C TYR A 197 11.84 -13.08 -10.16
N GLU A 198 12.81 -13.23 -11.04
CA GLU A 198 13.11 -14.52 -11.66
C GLU A 198 13.56 -15.55 -10.62
N ARG A 199 14.41 -15.13 -9.68
CA ARG A 199 14.82 -16.01 -8.58
C ARG A 199 13.63 -16.44 -7.73
N PHE A 200 12.71 -15.51 -7.41
CA PHE A 200 11.44 -15.85 -6.74
C PHE A 200 10.68 -16.95 -7.50
N LEU A 201 10.50 -16.78 -8.82
CA LEU A 201 9.75 -17.75 -9.64
C LEU A 201 10.43 -19.13 -9.74
N VAL A 202 11.75 -19.20 -9.54
CA VAL A 202 12.49 -20.46 -9.46
C VAL A 202 12.29 -21.16 -8.13
N ILE A 203 12.32 -20.42 -7.00
CA ILE A 203 12.17 -20.98 -5.65
C ILE A 203 10.71 -21.33 -5.37
N ALA A 204 9.75 -20.54 -5.83
CA ALA A 204 8.31 -20.72 -5.66
C ALA A 204 7.61 -21.14 -6.98
N PRO A 205 7.90 -22.31 -7.58
CA PRO A 205 7.38 -22.70 -8.89
C PRO A 205 5.87 -23.00 -8.87
N ARG A 206 5.27 -23.21 -7.70
CA ARG A 206 3.85 -23.52 -7.51
C ARG A 206 3.02 -22.32 -7.08
N THR A 207 3.58 -21.11 -7.15
CA THR A 207 2.78 -19.90 -6.96
C THR A 207 1.64 -19.84 -7.97
N ASP A 208 0.53 -19.22 -7.60
CA ASP A 208 -0.68 -19.08 -8.42
C ASP A 208 -0.36 -18.64 -9.86
N GLU A 209 -1.02 -19.26 -10.85
CA GLU A 209 -0.75 -19.02 -12.28
C GLU A 209 -0.96 -17.56 -12.69
N ASN A 210 -1.99 -16.90 -12.15
CA ASN A 210 -2.22 -15.47 -12.43
C ASN A 210 -1.11 -14.61 -11.86
N ARG A 211 -0.66 -14.88 -10.62
CA ARG A 211 0.48 -14.21 -10.01
C ARG A 211 1.74 -14.42 -10.83
N ARG A 212 1.97 -15.64 -11.30
CA ARG A 212 3.10 -15.97 -12.17
C ARG A 212 3.05 -15.19 -13.48
N ALA A 213 1.89 -15.15 -14.14
CA ALA A 213 1.72 -14.40 -15.39
C ALA A 213 1.94 -12.89 -15.19
N ARG A 214 1.44 -12.33 -14.09
CA ARG A 214 1.68 -10.91 -13.72
C ARG A 214 3.17 -10.63 -13.54
N LEU A 215 3.89 -11.52 -12.84
CA LEU A 215 5.33 -11.34 -12.62
C LEU A 215 6.15 -11.48 -13.90
N LEU A 216 5.85 -12.43 -14.77
CA LEU A 216 6.54 -12.58 -16.05
C LEU A 216 6.38 -11.33 -16.91
N GLY A 217 5.15 -10.81 -17.04
CA GLY A 217 4.93 -9.57 -17.79
C GLY A 217 5.59 -8.35 -17.14
N TRP A 218 5.65 -8.30 -15.79
CA TRP A 218 6.37 -7.26 -15.08
C TRP A 218 7.89 -7.35 -15.29
N ILE A 219 8.47 -8.56 -15.28
CA ILE A 219 9.89 -8.81 -15.58
C ILE A 219 10.22 -8.33 -16.99
N ASP A 220 9.40 -8.69 -17.99
CA ASP A 220 9.59 -8.24 -19.38
C ASP A 220 9.56 -6.71 -19.47
N PHE A 221 8.63 -6.08 -18.77
CA PHE A 221 8.54 -4.63 -18.73
C PHE A 221 9.74 -3.99 -18.02
N LEU A 222 10.19 -4.54 -16.89
CA LEU A 222 11.39 -4.05 -16.19
C LEU A 222 12.65 -4.14 -17.09
N ARG A 223 12.78 -5.21 -17.85
CA ARG A 223 13.88 -5.37 -18.82
C ARG A 223 13.81 -4.32 -19.92
N TYR A 224 12.60 -4.04 -20.41
CA TYR A 224 12.40 -2.93 -21.36
C TYR A 224 12.77 -1.58 -20.73
N LEU A 225 12.29 -1.29 -19.51
CA LEU A 225 12.60 -0.03 -18.81
C LEU A 225 14.10 0.13 -18.55
N GLY A 226 14.81 -0.95 -18.30
CA GLY A 226 16.27 -0.95 -18.10
C GLY A 226 17.08 -0.54 -19.33
N GLN A 227 16.47 -0.51 -20.51
CA GLN A 227 17.06 -0.08 -21.77
C GLN A 227 16.70 1.38 -22.12
N GLN A 228 15.79 1.99 -21.35
CA GLN A 228 15.37 3.38 -21.55
C GLN A 228 16.28 4.36 -20.80
N GLY A 229 16.17 5.65 -21.11
CA GLY A 229 16.79 6.71 -20.34
C GLY A 229 16.24 6.86 -18.92
N ASP A 230 16.66 7.91 -18.20
CA ASP A 230 16.15 8.16 -16.84
C ASP A 230 14.64 8.41 -16.89
N LEU A 231 13.87 7.52 -16.22
CA LEU A 231 12.42 7.62 -16.21
C LEU A 231 11.96 8.83 -15.39
N TYR A 232 10.87 9.43 -15.84
CA TYR A 232 10.27 10.61 -15.22
C TYR A 232 11.26 11.78 -15.08
N SER A 233 12.10 11.98 -16.12
CA SER A 233 12.98 13.15 -16.19
C SER A 233 12.15 14.42 -16.30
N LEU A 234 12.50 15.44 -15.52
CA LEU A 234 11.75 16.69 -15.48
C LEU A 234 12.40 17.76 -16.36
N GLY A 235 11.63 18.29 -17.30
CA GLY A 235 11.93 19.44 -18.16
C GLY A 235 10.91 20.58 -17.95
N GLY A 236 11.02 21.68 -18.67
CA GLY A 236 10.11 22.84 -18.60
C GLY A 236 10.29 23.66 -17.32
N ALA A 237 9.22 24.33 -16.86
CA ALA A 237 9.25 25.26 -15.74
C ALA A 237 9.49 24.58 -14.39
N GLU A 238 10.12 25.30 -13.44
CA GLU A 238 10.25 24.84 -12.05
C GLU A 238 8.93 24.82 -11.30
N ARG A 239 7.98 25.67 -11.70
CA ARG A 239 6.64 25.77 -11.14
C ARG A 239 5.63 25.91 -12.26
N SER A 240 4.54 25.15 -12.17
CA SER A 240 3.38 25.29 -13.05
C SER A 240 2.11 25.39 -12.22
N VAL A 241 1.20 26.27 -12.66
CA VAL A 241 -0.13 26.43 -12.06
C VAL A 241 -1.15 26.33 -13.17
N LEU A 242 -2.05 25.35 -13.05
CA LEU A 242 -3.08 25.13 -14.06
C LEU A 242 -4.45 24.95 -13.39
N PRO A 243 -5.55 25.39 -14.05
CA PRO A 243 -6.89 25.14 -13.58
C PRO A 243 -7.24 23.66 -13.76
N PHE A 244 -8.19 23.16 -12.95
CA PHE A 244 -8.82 21.88 -13.18
C PHE A 244 -10.35 22.01 -13.18
N ASP A 245 -11.00 21.16 -13.95
CA ASP A 245 -12.44 20.93 -13.83
C ASP A 245 -12.67 19.93 -12.69
N ALA A 246 -13.64 20.23 -11.82
CA ALA A 246 -14.03 19.29 -10.78
C ALA A 246 -15.30 18.56 -11.22
N VAL A 247 -15.17 17.27 -11.50
CA VAL A 247 -16.29 16.40 -11.86
C VAL A 247 -16.43 15.34 -10.78
N ASP A 248 -17.56 15.32 -10.12
CA ASP A 248 -17.78 14.42 -8.97
C ASP A 248 -16.58 14.49 -7.97
N TYR A 249 -16.11 15.70 -7.64
CA TYR A 249 -14.95 16.03 -6.78
C TYR A 249 -13.59 15.57 -7.30
N ARG A 250 -13.51 14.93 -8.47
CA ARG A 250 -12.23 14.50 -9.08
C ARG A 250 -11.62 15.68 -9.86
N PRO A 251 -10.33 16.01 -9.66
CA PRO A 251 -9.66 17.03 -10.44
C PRO A 251 -9.34 16.53 -11.85
N ILE A 252 -9.96 17.12 -12.87
CA ILE A 252 -9.69 16.82 -14.28
C ILE A 252 -8.83 17.93 -14.86
N ILE A 253 -7.65 17.57 -15.32
CA ILE A 253 -6.65 18.46 -15.89
C ILE A 253 -6.46 18.20 -17.39
N LYS A 254 -5.90 19.18 -18.09
CA LYS A 254 -5.46 19.04 -19.47
C LYS A 254 -3.98 18.71 -19.50
N VAL A 255 -3.63 17.65 -20.24
CA VAL A 255 -2.25 17.21 -20.47
C VAL A 255 -1.99 17.02 -21.95
N ARG A 256 -0.72 17.01 -22.37
CA ARG A 256 -0.33 16.63 -23.73
C ARG A 256 0.61 15.42 -23.65
N ILE A 257 0.38 14.44 -24.52
CA ILE A 257 1.20 13.24 -24.63
C ILE A 257 2.02 13.32 -25.90
N ASN A 258 3.34 13.09 -25.82
CA ASN A 258 4.26 13.03 -26.96
C ASN A 258 4.15 14.27 -27.86
N GLY A 259 3.97 15.46 -27.28
CA GLY A 259 3.79 16.72 -28.00
C GLY A 259 2.47 16.86 -28.80
N GLY A 260 1.51 15.95 -28.57
CA GLY A 260 0.22 15.92 -29.26
C GLY A 260 -0.79 16.95 -28.77
N LYS A 261 -2.07 16.71 -29.06
CA LYS A 261 -3.20 17.54 -28.63
C LYS A 261 -3.47 17.41 -27.15
N GLU A 262 -4.21 18.39 -26.59
CA GLU A 262 -4.68 18.32 -25.22
C GLU A 262 -5.67 17.18 -25.01
N LEU A 263 -5.45 16.44 -23.93
CA LEU A 263 -6.23 15.30 -23.46
C LEU A 263 -6.70 15.56 -22.04
N ARG A 264 -7.82 14.94 -21.65
CA ARG A 264 -8.43 15.10 -20.33
C ARG A 264 -7.99 13.97 -19.40
N PHE A 265 -7.29 14.31 -18.33
CA PHE A 265 -6.79 13.34 -17.35
C PHE A 265 -7.33 13.65 -15.95
N VAL A 266 -7.75 12.60 -15.24
CA VAL A 266 -7.98 12.70 -13.80
C VAL A 266 -6.62 12.72 -13.10
N LEU A 267 -6.43 13.66 -12.17
CA LEU A 267 -5.31 13.60 -11.22
C LEU A 267 -5.63 12.53 -10.18
N ASP A 268 -4.88 11.45 -10.17
CA ASP A 268 -5.21 10.22 -9.46
C ASP A 268 -4.08 9.78 -8.53
N THR A 269 -4.17 10.15 -7.24
CA THR A 269 -3.23 9.69 -6.21
C THR A 269 -3.51 8.26 -5.72
N GLY A 270 -4.63 7.67 -6.12
CA GLY A 270 -4.98 6.26 -5.96
C GLY A 270 -4.42 5.35 -7.06
N SER A 271 -3.58 5.88 -7.96
CA SER A 271 -2.90 5.10 -9.00
C SER A 271 -1.39 5.24 -8.89
N GLY A 272 -0.71 4.12 -8.68
CA GLY A 272 0.76 4.10 -8.59
C GLY A 272 1.44 4.47 -9.91
N MET A 273 0.91 4.02 -11.04
CA MET A 273 1.36 4.34 -12.40
C MET A 273 0.25 5.04 -13.17
N SER A 274 0.58 5.98 -14.05
CA SER A 274 -0.41 6.62 -14.92
C SER A 274 -1.10 5.61 -15.82
N VAL A 275 -2.36 5.86 -16.15
CA VAL A 275 -3.20 4.96 -16.95
C VAL A 275 -3.71 5.68 -18.18
N LEU A 276 -3.63 5.03 -19.32
CA LEU A 276 -4.16 5.52 -20.60
C LEU A 276 -5.32 4.65 -21.05
N SER A 277 -6.41 5.23 -21.56
CA SER A 277 -7.48 4.43 -22.13
C SER A 277 -6.99 3.73 -23.40
N GLU A 278 -7.49 2.53 -23.70
CA GLU A 278 -7.17 1.81 -24.93
C GLU A 278 -7.49 2.64 -26.19
N GLU A 279 -8.58 3.40 -26.13
CA GLU A 279 -9.00 4.26 -27.23
C GLU A 279 -7.99 5.40 -27.43
N THR A 280 -7.58 6.06 -26.34
CA THR A 280 -6.59 7.13 -26.41
C THR A 280 -5.21 6.60 -26.82
N ALA A 281 -4.79 5.43 -26.26
CA ALA A 281 -3.53 4.80 -26.67
C ALA A 281 -3.47 4.57 -28.19
N ARG A 282 -4.55 4.04 -28.78
CA ARG A 282 -4.64 3.88 -30.25
C ARG A 282 -4.59 5.21 -31.00
N LYS A 283 -5.30 6.25 -30.53
CA LYS A 283 -5.33 7.58 -31.14
C LYS A 283 -3.97 8.28 -31.16
N VAL A 284 -3.19 8.12 -30.06
CA VAL A 284 -1.88 8.76 -29.92
C VAL A 284 -0.70 7.86 -30.31
N GLY A 285 -0.98 6.65 -30.84
CA GLY A 285 0.02 5.73 -31.36
C GLY A 285 0.87 5.03 -30.28
N VAL A 286 0.40 4.97 -29.03
CA VAL A 286 1.07 4.26 -27.93
C VAL A 286 0.77 2.76 -28.03
N ARG A 287 1.82 1.93 -28.11
CA ARG A 287 1.71 0.48 -28.25
C ARG A 287 2.00 -0.23 -26.92
N ALA A 288 1.46 -1.43 -26.79
CA ALA A 288 1.82 -2.33 -25.70
C ALA A 288 3.30 -2.73 -25.81
N VAL A 289 4.00 -2.64 -24.68
CA VAL A 289 5.41 -3.05 -24.52
C VAL A 289 5.49 -4.45 -23.92
N ALA A 290 4.65 -4.73 -22.91
CA ALA A 290 4.55 -6.02 -22.25
C ALA A 290 3.11 -6.27 -21.78
N ARG A 291 2.78 -7.54 -21.47
CA ARG A 291 1.48 -7.96 -20.94
C ARG A 291 1.70 -8.81 -19.70
N GLY A 292 0.99 -8.48 -18.62
CA GLY A 292 1.16 -9.07 -17.29
C GLY A 292 0.01 -9.95 -16.80
N GLY A 293 -0.70 -10.64 -17.71
CA GLY A 293 -1.87 -11.42 -17.31
C GLY A 293 -3.02 -10.55 -16.82
N TYR A 294 -3.77 -11.03 -15.82
CA TYR A 294 -4.98 -10.36 -15.33
C TYR A 294 -4.82 -9.90 -13.88
N ALA A 295 -5.40 -8.74 -13.56
CA ALA A 295 -5.55 -8.24 -12.20
C ALA A 295 -7.02 -8.03 -11.84
N LEU A 296 -7.30 -8.07 -10.55
CA LEU A 296 -8.54 -7.61 -9.95
C LEU A 296 -8.38 -6.14 -9.55
N ALA A 297 -9.48 -5.38 -9.54
CA ALA A 297 -9.49 -4.03 -8.99
C ALA A 297 -10.77 -3.78 -8.18
N VAL A 298 -10.77 -2.73 -7.40
CA VAL A 298 -11.93 -2.31 -6.60
C VAL A 298 -13.05 -1.80 -7.52
N GLY A 299 -14.27 -2.20 -7.22
CA GLY A 299 -15.47 -1.87 -7.96
C GLY A 299 -15.64 -2.71 -9.24
N GLY A 300 -16.80 -3.35 -9.35
CA GLY A 300 -17.21 -4.10 -10.54
C GLY A 300 -16.90 -5.58 -10.55
N GLY A 301 -16.08 -6.09 -9.63
CA GLY A 301 -15.81 -7.55 -9.49
C GLY A 301 -15.18 -8.23 -10.70
N GLY A 302 -14.77 -7.46 -11.71
CA GLY A 302 -14.18 -7.94 -12.95
C GLY A 302 -12.68 -8.11 -12.89
N ARG A 303 -12.15 -8.81 -13.91
CA ARG A 303 -10.72 -8.90 -14.19
C ARG A 303 -10.39 -8.01 -15.38
N PHE A 304 -9.26 -7.34 -15.35
CA PHE A 304 -8.73 -6.62 -16.49
C PHE A 304 -7.33 -7.11 -16.84
N GLU A 305 -7.01 -7.08 -18.12
CA GLU A 305 -5.65 -7.40 -18.59
C GLU A 305 -4.68 -6.30 -18.19
N ILE A 306 -3.51 -6.67 -17.66
CA ILE A 306 -2.42 -5.75 -17.40
C ILE A 306 -1.62 -5.56 -18.69
N VAL A 307 -1.72 -4.38 -19.27
CA VAL A 307 -0.98 -4.00 -20.46
C VAL A 307 -0.09 -2.82 -20.13
N TYR A 308 1.21 -2.98 -20.35
CA TYR A 308 2.21 -1.95 -20.13
C TYR A 308 2.48 -1.19 -21.43
N GLY A 309 2.50 0.13 -21.33
CA GLY A 309 2.86 1.05 -22.39
C GLY A 309 3.96 2.01 -21.96
N TYR A 310 4.39 2.84 -22.89
CA TYR A 310 5.45 3.81 -22.66
C TYR A 310 5.21 5.08 -23.46
N LEU A 311 5.31 6.23 -22.77
CA LEU A 311 5.23 7.55 -23.38
C LEU A 311 6.63 8.16 -23.44
N THR A 312 6.97 8.80 -24.54
CA THR A 312 8.21 9.59 -24.62
C THR A 312 8.13 10.82 -23.73
N SER A 313 6.94 11.43 -23.64
CA SER A 313 6.70 12.57 -22.75
C SER A 313 5.24 12.74 -22.36
N ILE A 314 5.02 13.47 -21.27
CA ILE A 314 3.75 14.05 -20.86
C ILE A 314 3.98 15.47 -20.36
N ASP A 315 3.21 16.43 -20.89
CA ASP A 315 3.23 17.82 -20.45
C ASP A 315 2.03 18.09 -19.54
N VAL A 316 2.29 18.61 -18.34
CA VAL A 316 1.28 19.01 -17.36
C VAL A 316 1.45 20.52 -17.10
N GLY A 317 0.67 21.33 -17.79
CA GLY A 317 0.93 22.76 -17.86
C GLY A 317 2.29 23.04 -18.47
N GLU A 318 3.17 23.72 -17.74
CA GLU A 318 4.54 24.06 -18.17
C GLU A 318 5.62 23.06 -17.70
N VAL A 319 5.22 22.01 -16.95
CA VAL A 319 6.11 20.93 -16.55
C VAL A 319 6.12 19.86 -17.63
N HIS A 320 7.33 19.51 -18.10
CA HIS A 320 7.60 18.46 -19.07
C HIS A 320 8.16 17.24 -18.35
N ILE A 321 7.59 16.06 -18.56
CA ILE A 321 8.00 14.80 -17.93
C ILE A 321 8.32 13.82 -19.06
N GLU A 322 9.57 13.36 -19.14
CA GLU A 322 10.02 12.40 -20.14
C GLU A 322 10.05 10.97 -19.61
N ASN A 323 9.98 10.03 -20.53
CA ASN A 323 10.17 8.60 -20.26
C ASN A 323 9.16 8.09 -19.22
N VAL A 324 7.89 8.11 -19.57
CA VAL A 324 6.77 7.82 -18.65
C VAL A 324 6.17 6.44 -18.91
N PRO A 325 6.42 5.44 -18.07
CA PRO A 325 5.69 4.18 -18.08
C PRO A 325 4.20 4.38 -17.77
N VAL A 326 3.34 3.64 -18.45
CA VAL A 326 1.89 3.71 -18.27
C VAL A 326 1.26 2.34 -18.34
N TYR A 327 0.09 2.19 -17.70
CA TYR A 327 -0.84 1.13 -18.01
C TYR A 327 -1.74 1.54 -19.19
N ILE A 328 -2.11 0.58 -20.02
CA ILE A 328 -3.15 0.73 -21.05
C ILE A 328 -4.28 -0.20 -20.68
N ARG A 329 -5.50 0.34 -20.55
CA ARG A 329 -6.65 -0.49 -20.23
C ARG A 329 -7.95 0.07 -20.77
N HIS A 330 -8.98 -0.77 -20.83
CA HIS A 330 -10.34 -0.35 -21.10
C HIS A 330 -10.88 0.49 -19.95
N PHE A 331 -11.56 1.62 -20.27
CA PHE A 331 -12.33 2.43 -19.32
C PHE A 331 -13.80 2.08 -19.48
N TYR A 332 -14.47 1.96 -18.35
CA TYR A 332 -15.91 1.74 -18.33
C TYR A 332 -16.64 3.07 -18.52
N GLU A 333 -17.89 2.97 -18.96
CA GLU A 333 -18.69 4.15 -19.25
C GLU A 333 -18.76 5.07 -18.02
N GLU A 334 -18.28 6.29 -18.19
CA GLU A 334 -18.33 7.37 -17.20
C GLU A 334 -19.25 8.49 -17.71
N ARG A 335 -19.83 9.26 -16.79
CA ARG A 335 -20.65 10.42 -17.12
C ARG A 335 -19.92 11.41 -18.02
N GLU A 336 -18.63 11.60 -17.76
CA GLU A 336 -17.73 12.40 -18.59
C GLU A 336 -16.49 11.58 -18.94
N PRO A 337 -16.31 11.18 -20.20
CA PRO A 337 -15.18 10.38 -20.60
C PRO A 337 -13.87 11.13 -20.41
N VAL A 338 -12.86 10.42 -19.91
CA VAL A 338 -11.48 10.90 -19.76
C VAL A 338 -10.54 10.05 -20.59
N ASP A 339 -9.44 10.66 -21.00
CA ASP A 339 -8.42 10.00 -21.83
C ASP A 339 -7.46 9.14 -20.99
N GLY A 340 -7.30 9.49 -19.69
CA GLY A 340 -6.40 8.78 -18.79
C GLY A 340 -6.46 9.27 -17.34
N TYR A 341 -5.58 8.67 -16.54
CA TYR A 341 -5.36 9.01 -15.14
C TYR A 341 -3.88 9.31 -14.93
N LEU A 342 -3.56 10.45 -14.32
CA LEU A 342 -2.18 10.84 -14.00
C LEU A 342 -1.84 10.34 -12.60
N GLY A 343 -1.06 9.26 -12.55
CA GLY A 343 -0.69 8.57 -11.31
C GLY A 343 0.52 9.16 -10.60
N ILE A 344 0.74 8.67 -9.36
CA ILE A 344 1.79 9.17 -8.46
C ILE A 344 3.20 9.06 -9.06
N SER A 345 3.49 8.03 -9.84
CA SER A 345 4.83 7.82 -10.41
C SER A 345 5.31 9.00 -11.27
N ALA A 346 4.39 9.64 -12.01
CA ALA A 346 4.69 10.83 -12.80
C ALA A 346 4.89 12.09 -11.93
N LEU A 347 4.27 12.12 -10.74
CA LEU A 347 4.29 13.24 -9.81
C LEU A 347 5.36 13.12 -8.72
N GLY A 348 5.97 11.96 -8.57
CA GLY A 348 6.82 11.61 -7.42
C GLY A 348 8.07 12.47 -7.21
N ARG A 349 8.46 13.27 -8.20
CA ARG A 349 9.55 14.25 -8.12
C ARG A 349 9.06 15.69 -7.93
N LEU A 350 7.75 15.89 -7.75
CA LEU A 350 7.10 17.18 -7.64
C LEU A 350 6.38 17.29 -6.30
N ILE A 351 6.39 18.48 -5.72
CA ILE A 351 5.41 18.83 -4.70
C ILE A 351 4.12 19.22 -5.43
N THR A 352 3.07 18.44 -5.20
CA THR A 352 1.80 18.58 -5.89
C THR A 352 0.76 19.19 -4.94
N THR A 353 0.22 20.34 -5.27
CA THR A 353 -0.82 21.00 -4.48
C THR A 353 -2.15 21.01 -5.25
N VAL A 354 -3.16 20.40 -4.66
CA VAL A 354 -4.54 20.39 -5.17
C VAL A 354 -5.36 21.35 -4.30
N ASP A 355 -5.66 22.52 -4.84
CA ASP A 355 -6.50 23.51 -4.18
C ASP A 355 -7.95 23.37 -4.69
N TYR A 356 -8.77 22.67 -3.93
CA TYR A 356 -10.17 22.42 -4.30
C TYR A 356 -11.01 23.69 -4.27
N GLY A 357 -10.70 24.65 -3.40
CA GLY A 357 -11.42 25.92 -3.34
C GLY A 357 -11.16 26.80 -4.56
N ALA A 358 -9.90 26.96 -4.93
CA ALA A 358 -9.50 27.75 -6.11
C ALA A 358 -9.56 26.95 -7.42
N ARG A 359 -9.84 25.62 -7.39
CA ARG A 359 -9.79 24.70 -8.54
C ARG A 359 -8.47 24.80 -9.30
N ARG A 360 -7.35 24.76 -8.59
CA ARG A 360 -6.01 24.91 -9.15
C ARG A 360 -5.10 23.77 -8.73
N LEU A 361 -4.39 23.22 -9.69
CA LEU A 361 -3.26 22.34 -9.48
C LEU A 361 -1.98 23.17 -9.55
N THR A 362 -1.12 23.04 -8.54
CA THR A 362 0.23 23.62 -8.56
C THR A 362 1.25 22.49 -8.48
N LEU A 363 2.18 22.49 -9.39
CA LEU A 363 3.32 21.57 -9.46
C LEU A 363 4.59 22.38 -9.21
N ASN A 364 5.39 21.97 -8.20
CA ASN A 364 6.68 22.57 -7.92
C ASN A 364 7.77 21.50 -7.97
N ARG A 365 8.88 21.76 -8.65
CA ARG A 365 10.05 20.89 -8.60
C ARG A 365 10.71 21.02 -7.22
N GLN A 366 11.12 19.89 -6.65
CA GLN A 366 11.96 19.89 -5.46
C GLN A 366 13.40 20.24 -5.84
N ARG A 367 13.97 21.22 -5.19
CA ARG A 367 15.39 21.55 -5.35
C ARG A 367 16.27 20.54 -4.61
N SER A 368 17.37 20.13 -5.24
CA SER A 368 18.33 19.19 -4.63
C SER A 368 19.01 19.73 -3.36
N SER A 369 19.02 21.05 -3.15
CA SER A 369 19.56 21.70 -1.94
C SER A 369 18.70 21.46 -0.69
N GLU A 370 17.40 21.25 -0.83
CA GLU A 370 16.50 20.92 0.30
C GLU A 370 16.69 19.48 0.81
N ARG A 371 17.36 18.61 0.01
CA ARG A 371 17.71 17.24 0.43
C ARG A 371 18.81 17.19 1.50
N ALA A 372 19.69 18.17 1.54
CA ALA A 372 20.87 18.18 2.43
C ALA A 372 20.57 18.72 3.84
N ASP A 373 19.52 19.56 4.01
CA ASP A 373 19.29 20.25 5.27
C ASP A 373 18.52 19.43 6.32
N LEU A 374 17.86 18.34 5.94
CA LEU A 374 17.10 17.51 6.90
C LEU A 374 17.96 16.66 7.83
N ALA A 375 19.20 16.34 7.44
CA ALA A 375 20.16 15.68 8.35
C ALA A 375 20.76 16.67 9.38
N THR A 376 20.64 17.97 9.13
CA THR A 376 21.25 19.06 9.94
C THR A 376 20.24 19.79 10.82
N VAL A 377 18.93 19.67 10.57
CA VAL A 377 17.89 20.42 11.32
C VAL A 377 17.60 19.83 12.71
N ILE A 378 17.99 18.58 12.98
CA ILE A 378 17.84 17.98 14.33
C ILE A 378 18.77 18.63 15.37
N ASN A 379 19.78 19.44 14.98
CA ASN A 379 20.80 19.96 15.88
C ASN A 379 21.15 21.45 15.69
N ARG A 380 20.18 22.37 15.55
CA ARG A 380 20.50 23.80 15.70
C ARG A 380 19.43 24.58 16.48
N PRO A 381 19.81 25.25 17.59
CA PRO A 381 18.97 26.27 18.20
C PRO A 381 19.06 27.56 17.37
N GLY A 382 17.94 28.17 17.15
CA GLY A 382 17.59 29.46 16.60
C GLY A 382 18.67 30.39 16.03
N LYS A 383 18.52 30.72 14.74
CA LYS A 383 18.90 32.05 14.23
C LYS A 383 17.77 32.56 13.34
N ASN A 384 17.31 33.77 13.69
CA ASN A 384 16.31 34.54 12.95
C ASN A 384 16.84 34.88 11.55
N ASP A 385 16.20 34.42 10.52
CA ASP A 385 16.34 34.93 9.16
C ASP A 385 15.04 35.63 8.77
N ASN A 386 15.12 36.97 8.65
CA ASN A 386 14.02 37.82 8.21
C ASN A 386 13.86 37.77 6.69
N SER A 387 13.30 36.71 6.14
CA SER A 387 12.66 36.74 4.84
C SER A 387 11.15 36.66 5.09
N ALA A 388 10.39 37.62 4.52
CA ALA A 388 8.97 37.81 4.77
C ALA A 388 8.18 36.49 4.71
N PRO A 389 7.39 36.13 5.73
CA PRO A 389 6.59 34.92 5.70
C PRO A 389 5.45 35.12 4.71
N THR A 390 5.44 34.32 3.65
CA THR A 390 4.17 33.97 3.01
C THR A 390 3.32 33.39 4.14
N GLU A 391 2.20 34.02 4.48
CA GLU A 391 1.30 33.61 5.56
C GLU A 391 1.07 32.10 5.46
N ALA A 392 1.72 31.36 6.35
CA ALA A 392 1.56 29.91 6.43
C ALA A 392 0.13 29.64 6.93
N ARG A 393 -0.75 29.24 6.03
CA ARG A 393 -2.10 28.79 6.44
C ARG A 393 -1.93 27.64 7.44
N PRO A 394 -2.72 27.61 8.51
CA PRO A 394 -2.67 26.54 9.48
C PRO A 394 -3.00 25.23 8.76
N GLY A 395 -2.01 24.33 8.64
CA GLY A 395 -2.14 23.04 7.99
C GLY A 395 -1.59 21.95 8.90
N VAL A 396 -2.12 20.72 8.76
CA VAL A 396 -1.62 19.53 9.46
C VAL A 396 -0.86 18.65 8.49
N GLU A 397 0.37 18.30 8.84
CA GLU A 397 1.14 17.29 8.14
C GLU A 397 0.76 15.89 8.64
N VAL A 398 0.39 15.03 7.71
CA VAL A 398 0.03 13.63 7.95
C VAL A 398 1.13 12.77 7.37
N PRO A 399 1.84 11.99 8.20
CA PRO A 399 2.81 11.01 7.71
C PRO A 399 2.10 9.93 6.88
N MET A 400 2.67 9.62 5.73
CA MET A 400 2.13 8.64 4.80
C MET A 400 3.12 7.51 4.60
N ARG A 401 2.61 6.32 4.41
CA ARG A 401 3.35 5.15 3.96
C ARG A 401 3.08 4.89 2.49
N THR A 402 4.10 4.60 1.73
CA THR A 402 3.93 4.20 0.33
C THR A 402 3.77 2.69 0.26
N THR A 403 2.62 2.22 -0.16
CA THR A 403 2.33 0.78 -0.31
C THR A 403 3.24 0.13 -1.37
N SER A 404 3.25 -1.19 -1.45
CA SER A 404 4.01 -1.91 -2.49
C SER A 404 3.53 -1.55 -3.90
N SER A 405 2.25 -1.26 -4.08
CA SER A 405 1.67 -0.78 -5.35
C SER A 405 1.94 0.71 -5.63
N GLY A 406 2.56 1.44 -4.70
CA GLY A 406 2.90 2.85 -4.84
C GLY A 406 1.84 3.82 -4.31
N PHE A 407 0.72 3.38 -3.76
CA PHE A 407 -0.31 4.26 -3.18
C PHE A 407 0.19 4.91 -1.89
N LEU A 408 -0.31 6.13 -1.61
CA LEU A 408 -0.09 6.77 -0.32
C LEU A 408 -1.18 6.34 0.68
N SER A 409 -0.77 5.73 1.76
CA SER A 409 -1.63 5.29 2.86
C SER A 409 -1.30 6.06 4.14
N GLY A 410 -2.33 6.63 4.76
CA GLY A 410 -2.22 7.37 6.03
C GLY A 410 -3.18 6.84 7.08
N GLU A 411 -2.92 7.19 8.33
CA GLU A 411 -3.75 6.80 9.44
C GLU A 411 -5.00 7.69 9.55
N VAL A 412 -6.14 7.04 9.68
CA VAL A 412 -7.47 7.64 9.83
C VAL A 412 -8.13 7.07 11.07
N ALA A 413 -8.76 7.92 11.88
CA ALA A 413 -9.58 7.48 12.99
C ALA A 413 -11.07 7.68 12.64
N ILE A 414 -11.90 6.70 13.01
CA ILE A 414 -13.36 6.78 12.88
C ILE A 414 -13.94 6.63 14.28
N GLU A 415 -14.85 7.54 14.65
CA GLU A 415 -15.54 7.48 15.96
C GLU A 415 -16.25 6.13 16.12
N GLY A 416 -16.04 5.49 17.27
CA GLY A 416 -16.53 4.13 17.56
C GLY A 416 -15.52 3.03 17.25
N ILE A 417 -14.46 3.27 16.48
CA ILE A 417 -13.38 2.32 16.21
C ILE A 417 -12.15 2.67 17.06
N GLN A 418 -11.74 1.75 17.94
CA GLN A 418 -10.69 2.04 18.95
C GLN A 418 -9.25 2.03 18.43
N ARG A 419 -9.02 1.70 17.18
CA ARG A 419 -7.68 1.60 16.57
C ARG A 419 -7.56 2.51 15.36
N PRO A 420 -6.37 3.05 15.06
CA PRO A 420 -6.12 3.74 13.81
C PRO A 420 -6.30 2.78 12.63
N LEU A 421 -6.75 3.31 11.52
CA LEU A 421 -7.05 2.58 10.30
C LEU A 421 -6.19 3.11 9.16
N ASN A 422 -5.67 2.22 8.31
CA ASN A 422 -4.92 2.63 7.13
C ASN A 422 -5.88 2.92 5.97
N PHE A 423 -5.83 4.14 5.43
CA PHE A 423 -6.63 4.58 4.29
C PHE A 423 -5.73 5.10 3.17
N ILE A 424 -6.04 4.71 1.94
CA ILE A 424 -5.41 5.30 0.75
C ILE A 424 -6.01 6.69 0.52
N PHE A 425 -5.18 7.70 0.29
CA PHE A 425 -5.62 9.05 -0.07
C PHE A 425 -5.71 9.16 -1.59
N ASP A 426 -6.94 9.26 -2.10
CA ASP A 426 -7.24 9.08 -3.51
C ASP A 426 -8.04 10.26 -4.10
N THR A 427 -7.36 11.12 -4.88
CA THR A 427 -7.99 12.22 -5.59
C THR A 427 -8.79 11.76 -6.81
N GLY A 428 -8.57 10.53 -7.28
CA GLY A 428 -9.31 9.91 -8.37
C GLY A 428 -10.63 9.27 -7.95
N ALA A 429 -10.84 9.04 -6.65
CA ALA A 429 -12.08 8.51 -6.10
C ALA A 429 -13.06 9.64 -5.76
N THR A 430 -14.30 9.54 -6.25
CA THR A 430 -15.39 10.47 -5.92
C THR A 430 -15.80 10.37 -4.45
N THR A 431 -16.00 9.16 -3.98
CA THR A 431 -16.57 8.82 -2.67
C THR A 431 -15.58 8.05 -1.84
N THR A 432 -15.56 8.31 -0.54
CA THR A 432 -14.81 7.50 0.43
C THR A 432 -15.29 6.06 0.40
N VAL A 433 -14.36 5.11 0.53
CA VAL A 433 -14.65 3.67 0.56
C VAL A 433 -14.30 3.11 1.92
N LEU A 434 -15.17 2.27 2.45
CA LEU A 434 -14.96 1.45 3.63
C LEU A 434 -14.79 -0.01 3.18
N SER A 435 -13.80 -0.72 3.71
CA SER A 435 -13.64 -2.14 3.36
C SER A 435 -14.78 -2.99 3.93
N GLU A 436 -15.22 -4.01 3.20
CA GLU A 436 -16.23 -4.97 3.69
C GLU A 436 -15.79 -5.63 5.00
N LYS A 437 -14.49 -5.92 5.17
CA LYS A 437 -13.94 -6.47 6.41
C LYS A 437 -14.13 -5.53 7.61
N LEU A 438 -13.93 -4.22 7.42
CA LEU A 438 -14.16 -3.24 8.47
C LEU A 438 -15.67 -3.07 8.73
N ALA A 439 -16.48 -2.98 7.67
CA ALA A 439 -17.92 -2.85 7.75
C ALA A 439 -18.61 -4.06 8.42
N ALA A 440 -17.98 -5.24 8.41
CA ALA A 440 -18.49 -6.44 9.07
C ALA A 440 -18.26 -6.48 10.60
N LEU A 441 -17.41 -5.58 11.14
CA LEU A 441 -17.18 -5.53 12.59
C LEU A 441 -18.42 -4.99 13.34
N ASP A 442 -18.70 -5.51 14.53
CA ASP A 442 -19.82 -5.06 15.35
C ASP A 442 -19.77 -3.55 15.62
N GLU A 443 -18.57 -3.00 15.81
CA GLU A 443 -18.32 -1.57 16.05
C GLU A 443 -18.74 -0.70 14.85
N ALA A 444 -18.73 -1.25 13.63
CA ALA A 444 -19.05 -0.54 12.40
C ALA A 444 -20.49 -0.78 11.91
N GLN A 445 -21.25 -1.70 12.53
CA GLN A 445 -22.62 -2.01 12.08
C GLN A 445 -23.55 -0.80 12.11
N GLY A 446 -23.35 0.11 13.07
CA GLY A 446 -24.10 1.36 13.19
C GLY A 446 -23.91 2.34 12.03
N PHE A 447 -22.84 2.16 11.24
CA PHE A 447 -22.55 3.03 10.10
C PHE A 447 -23.33 2.64 8.84
N ILE A 448 -23.76 1.38 8.74
CA ILE A 448 -24.36 0.81 7.52
C ILE A 448 -25.76 1.38 7.31
N GLN A 449 -25.99 1.95 6.12
CA GLN A 449 -27.24 2.52 5.69
C GLN A 449 -28.12 1.50 4.92
N LYS A 450 -29.44 1.72 4.93
CA LYS A 450 -30.39 0.90 4.16
C LYS A 450 -30.24 1.08 2.65
N GLY A 451 -29.72 2.24 2.21
CA GLY A 451 -29.52 2.58 0.82
C GLY A 451 -28.52 1.66 0.10
N ARG A 452 -28.59 1.69 -1.22
CA ARG A 452 -27.64 1.07 -2.13
C ARG A 452 -27.23 2.05 -3.19
N MET A 453 -26.02 1.92 -3.68
CA MET A 453 -25.49 2.76 -4.74
C MET A 453 -24.86 1.92 -5.85
N ARG A 454 -24.70 2.54 -7.01
CA ARG A 454 -23.90 2.03 -8.13
C ARG A 454 -22.51 2.66 -8.05
N VAL A 455 -21.47 1.84 -8.17
CA VAL A 455 -20.09 2.32 -8.18
C VAL A 455 -19.43 1.90 -9.50
N VAL A 456 -18.86 2.89 -10.20
CA VAL A 456 -18.02 2.66 -11.37
C VAL A 456 -16.57 2.62 -10.86
N GLY A 457 -15.94 1.47 -10.96
CA GLY A 457 -14.57 1.25 -10.49
C GLY A 457 -13.62 0.86 -11.61
N ALA A 458 -12.38 0.60 -11.23
CA ALA A 458 -11.33 0.26 -12.17
C ALA A 458 -11.55 -1.07 -12.91
N ALA A 459 -12.33 -1.99 -12.36
CA ALA A 459 -12.62 -3.31 -12.94
C ALA A 459 -14.06 -3.45 -13.49
N GLY A 460 -14.80 -2.34 -13.58
CA GLY A 460 -16.18 -2.37 -14.11
C GLY A 460 -17.17 -1.65 -13.20
N ILE A 461 -18.41 -2.09 -13.26
CA ILE A 461 -19.54 -1.50 -12.54
C ILE A 461 -20.00 -2.46 -11.45
N ALA A 462 -19.99 -1.98 -10.21
CA ALA A 462 -20.60 -2.68 -9.07
C ALA A 462 -22.01 -2.13 -8.82
N GLU A 463 -23.00 -2.99 -8.91
CA GLU A 463 -24.40 -2.67 -8.61
C GLU A 463 -24.72 -3.06 -7.15
N ASN A 464 -25.72 -2.42 -6.56
CA ASN A 464 -26.22 -2.73 -5.23
C ASN A 464 -25.17 -2.64 -4.09
N VAL A 465 -24.18 -1.77 -4.24
CA VAL A 465 -23.14 -1.53 -3.25
C VAL A 465 -23.77 -0.97 -1.97
N LYS A 466 -23.40 -1.53 -0.81
CA LYS A 466 -23.84 -1.02 0.49
C LYS A 466 -23.29 0.38 0.72
N MET A 467 -24.08 1.23 1.35
CA MET A 467 -23.68 2.56 1.79
C MET A 467 -23.40 2.56 3.29
N ALA A 468 -22.46 3.38 3.69
CA ALA A 468 -22.19 3.68 5.09
C ALA A 468 -22.17 5.20 5.30
N LEU A 469 -22.56 5.65 6.48
CA LEU A 469 -22.40 7.02 6.94
C LEU A 469 -21.43 7.02 8.12
N LEU A 470 -20.24 7.58 7.92
CA LEU A 470 -19.21 7.63 8.95
C LEU A 470 -19.52 8.80 9.89
N PRO A 471 -19.77 8.56 11.20
CA PRO A 471 -20.26 9.61 12.11
C PRO A 471 -19.26 10.75 12.26
N LYS A 472 -17.99 10.40 12.47
CA LYS A 472 -16.88 11.34 12.55
C LYS A 472 -15.61 10.66 12.06
N LEU A 473 -15.01 11.23 11.05
CA LEU A 473 -13.74 10.79 10.49
C LEU A 473 -12.66 11.82 10.80
N ALA A 474 -11.52 11.38 11.32
CA ALA A 474 -10.40 12.24 11.68
C ALA A 474 -9.14 11.85 10.92
N VAL A 475 -8.42 12.86 10.42
CA VAL A 475 -7.10 12.75 9.81
C VAL A 475 -6.17 13.77 10.49
N GLY A 476 -5.20 13.28 11.24
CA GLY A 476 -4.46 14.12 12.16
C GLY A 476 -5.40 14.83 13.14
N THR A 477 -5.36 16.15 13.20
CA THR A 477 -6.23 16.95 14.07
C THR A 477 -7.54 17.40 13.39
N TYR A 478 -7.69 17.16 12.07
CA TYR A 478 -8.90 17.55 11.36
C TYR A 478 -9.96 16.48 11.40
N THR A 479 -11.19 16.90 11.68
CA THR A 479 -12.34 16.02 11.75
C THR A 479 -13.44 16.48 10.81
N ARG A 480 -14.17 15.52 10.23
CA ARG A 480 -15.40 15.74 9.48
C ARG A 480 -16.46 14.76 9.93
N GLN A 481 -17.69 15.24 9.99
CA GLN A 481 -18.86 14.44 10.37
C GLN A 481 -19.67 14.05 9.15
N ASN A 482 -20.40 12.94 9.27
CA ASN A 482 -21.37 12.49 8.29
C ASN A 482 -20.77 12.33 6.89
N ILE A 483 -19.64 11.61 6.80
CA ILE A 483 -19.01 11.30 5.52
C ILE A 483 -19.66 10.05 4.92
N ASP A 484 -20.28 10.21 3.75
CA ASP A 484 -20.80 9.08 2.98
C ASP A 484 -19.67 8.20 2.49
N ALA A 485 -19.85 6.89 2.58
CA ALA A 485 -18.89 5.91 2.09
C ALA A 485 -19.59 4.77 1.35
N ALA A 486 -18.94 4.26 0.31
CA ALA A 486 -19.29 2.99 -0.32
C ALA A 486 -18.61 1.84 0.44
N VAL A 487 -19.29 0.71 0.61
CA VAL A 487 -18.69 -0.50 1.21
C VAL A 487 -18.29 -1.45 0.10
N LEU A 488 -16.98 -1.66 -0.06
CA LEU A 488 -16.42 -2.48 -1.15
C LEU A 488 -15.40 -3.49 -0.62
N ASP A 489 -15.25 -4.59 -1.36
CA ASP A 489 -14.14 -5.50 -1.14
C ASP A 489 -12.82 -4.84 -1.55
N LEU A 490 -11.92 -4.65 -0.59
CA LEU A 490 -10.57 -4.11 -0.80
C LEU A 490 -9.49 -5.20 -0.86
N GLU A 491 -9.86 -6.49 -0.89
CA GLU A 491 -8.87 -7.56 -0.99
C GLU A 491 -8.00 -7.45 -2.25
N PRO A 492 -8.53 -7.05 -3.44
CA PRO A 492 -7.69 -6.81 -4.61
C PRO A 492 -6.58 -5.76 -4.41
N VAL A 493 -6.86 -4.72 -3.63
CA VAL A 493 -5.86 -3.71 -3.25
C VAL A 493 -4.92 -4.26 -2.18
N ASN A 494 -5.46 -4.95 -1.19
CA ASN A 494 -4.71 -5.51 -0.08
C ASN A 494 -3.69 -6.58 -0.53
N GLU A 495 -4.01 -7.35 -1.57
CA GLU A 495 -3.09 -8.32 -2.18
C GLU A 495 -1.79 -7.66 -2.66
N THR A 496 -1.88 -6.42 -3.14
CA THR A 496 -0.75 -5.70 -3.75
C THR A 496 -0.20 -4.55 -2.91
N SER A 497 -0.85 -4.18 -1.80
CA SER A 497 -0.42 -3.07 -0.94
C SER A 497 0.71 -3.45 0.02
N GLY A 498 0.84 -4.75 0.35
CA GLY A 498 1.79 -5.26 1.34
C GLY A 498 1.28 -5.22 2.78
N PHE A 499 0.31 -4.37 3.09
CA PHE A 499 -0.41 -4.32 4.36
C PHE A 499 -1.87 -3.92 4.16
N GLN A 500 -2.72 -4.27 5.13
CA GLN A 500 -4.16 -4.13 5.01
C GLN A 500 -4.60 -2.66 4.98
N GLN A 501 -5.41 -2.31 3.97
CA GLN A 501 -6.12 -1.05 3.86
C GLN A 501 -7.55 -1.23 4.40
N SER A 502 -7.97 -0.31 5.24
CA SER A 502 -9.32 -0.29 5.82
C SER A 502 -10.30 0.52 4.98
N GLY A 503 -9.78 1.39 4.11
CA GLY A 503 -10.59 2.22 3.24
C GLY A 503 -9.78 3.04 2.23
N ILE A 504 -10.51 3.84 1.46
CA ILE A 504 -9.99 4.84 0.52
C ILE A 504 -10.65 6.16 0.87
N LEU A 505 -9.86 7.20 1.07
CA LEU A 505 -10.33 8.55 1.37
C LEU A 505 -10.49 9.32 0.07
N GLY A 506 -11.73 9.53 -0.35
CA GLY A 506 -12.06 10.11 -1.64
C GLY A 506 -12.30 11.62 -1.64
N GLY A 507 -12.69 12.15 -2.80
CA GLY A 507 -12.95 13.57 -3.03
C GLY A 507 -14.03 14.17 -2.15
N ASN A 508 -15.03 13.38 -1.73
CA ASN A 508 -16.06 13.85 -0.81
C ASN A 508 -15.51 14.28 0.56
N PHE A 509 -14.31 13.81 0.95
CA PHE A 509 -13.57 14.31 2.10
C PHE A 509 -12.51 15.33 1.69
N LEU A 510 -11.70 15.05 0.66
CA LEU A 510 -10.54 15.87 0.28
C LEU A 510 -10.94 17.28 -0.17
N ARG A 511 -12.14 17.46 -0.72
CA ARG A 511 -12.67 18.77 -1.20
C ARG A 511 -12.71 19.88 -0.15
N TYR A 512 -12.63 19.54 1.12
CA TYR A 512 -12.63 20.52 2.22
C TYR A 512 -11.26 21.15 2.46
N PHE A 513 -10.25 20.74 1.67
CA PHE A 513 -8.87 21.13 1.90
C PHE A 513 -8.19 21.63 0.62
N ARG A 514 -7.17 22.42 0.83
CA ARG A 514 -6.05 22.50 -0.08
C ARG A 514 -5.09 21.40 0.36
N VAL A 515 -4.84 20.41 -0.52
CA VAL A 515 -4.07 19.21 -0.23
C VAL A 515 -2.70 19.33 -0.88
N VAL A 516 -1.64 19.23 -0.10
CA VAL A 516 -0.25 19.25 -0.59
C VAL A 516 0.34 17.86 -0.41
N PHE A 517 0.78 17.26 -1.52
CA PHE A 517 1.45 15.97 -1.55
C PHE A 517 2.95 16.17 -1.72
N ASP A 518 3.74 15.71 -0.75
CA ASP A 518 5.19 15.56 -0.83
C ASP A 518 5.52 14.05 -0.86
N PHE A 519 5.56 13.50 -2.06
CA PHE A 519 5.76 12.07 -2.28
C PHE A 519 7.13 11.58 -1.83
N GLN A 520 8.15 12.45 -1.85
CA GLN A 520 9.51 12.06 -1.47
C GLN A 520 9.66 11.98 0.05
N ARG A 521 9.04 12.92 0.77
CA ARG A 521 9.01 12.88 2.24
C ARG A 521 7.97 11.93 2.81
N GLY A 522 7.05 11.42 1.96
CA GLY A 522 5.91 10.65 2.43
C GLY A 522 5.00 11.46 3.34
N ILE A 523 4.66 12.68 2.95
CA ILE A 523 3.82 13.60 3.74
C ILE A 523 2.68 14.12 2.87
N VAL A 524 1.49 14.12 3.45
CA VAL A 524 0.35 14.89 2.94
C VAL A 524 0.02 15.98 3.95
N ARG A 525 -0.01 17.23 3.47
CA ARG A 525 -0.44 18.37 4.29
C ARG A 525 -1.84 18.77 3.90
N LEU A 526 -2.72 18.83 4.89
CA LEU A 526 -4.10 19.27 4.76
C LEU A 526 -4.22 20.70 5.28
N GLU A 527 -4.65 21.62 4.43
CA GLU A 527 -4.93 23.03 4.78
C GLU A 527 -6.44 23.25 4.61
N PRO A 528 -7.20 23.49 5.70
CA PRO A 528 -8.65 23.61 5.60
C PRO A 528 -9.04 24.83 4.77
N LEU A 529 -10.08 24.67 3.95
CA LEU A 529 -10.69 25.76 3.22
C LEU A 529 -11.71 26.46 4.13
N GLU A 530 -11.90 27.77 3.91
CA GLU A 530 -13.01 28.48 4.52
C GLU A 530 -14.33 27.92 3.98
N SER A 531 -15.37 27.91 4.81
CA SER A 531 -16.67 27.33 4.43
C SER A 531 -17.26 27.90 3.14
N SER A 532 -16.96 29.16 2.82
CA SER A 532 -17.37 29.84 1.58
C SER A 532 -16.61 29.38 0.32
N THR A 533 -15.44 28.73 0.49
CA THR A 533 -14.57 28.30 -0.62
C THR A 533 -14.57 26.79 -0.84
N VAL A 534 -15.31 26.05 0.00
CA VAL A 534 -15.45 24.58 -0.19
C VAL A 534 -16.14 24.32 -1.53
N LEU A 535 -15.55 23.41 -2.29
CA LEU A 535 -16.04 23.04 -3.61
C LEU A 535 -17.52 22.61 -3.55
N ASN A 536 -18.37 23.37 -4.24
CA ASN A 536 -19.77 23.05 -4.46
C ASN A 536 -19.96 22.69 -5.95
N GLU A 537 -20.42 21.49 -6.23
CA GLU A 537 -20.63 21.01 -7.61
C GLU A 537 -21.67 21.82 -8.38
N ASN A 538 -22.62 22.43 -7.67
CA ASN A 538 -23.67 23.27 -8.27
C ASN A 538 -23.24 24.73 -8.49
N ALA A 539 -22.01 25.10 -8.13
CA ALA A 539 -21.52 26.46 -8.37
C ALA A 539 -21.22 26.65 -9.87
N PRO A 540 -21.63 27.81 -10.47
CA PRO A 540 -21.33 28.10 -11.86
C PRO A 540 -19.82 28.11 -12.10
N ARG A 541 -19.40 27.59 -13.26
CA ARG A 541 -17.97 27.58 -13.66
C ARG A 541 -17.46 29.02 -13.69
N PRO A 542 -16.26 29.32 -13.15
CA PRO A 542 -15.67 30.65 -13.31
C PRO A 542 -15.45 30.90 -14.80
N GLU A 543 -15.98 32.03 -15.30
CA GLU A 543 -15.77 32.46 -16.68
C GLU A 543 -14.25 32.55 -16.96
N ALA A 544 -13.83 31.98 -18.08
CA ALA A 544 -12.47 32.10 -18.56
C ALA A 544 -12.18 33.60 -18.82
N THR A 545 -11.36 34.21 -17.96
CA THR A 545 -10.87 35.58 -18.20
C THR A 545 -9.99 35.53 -19.46
N THR A 546 -10.55 35.96 -20.57
CA THR A 546 -9.81 36.21 -21.80
C THR A 546 -8.75 37.28 -21.50
N PRO A 547 -7.46 37.08 -21.82
CA PRO A 547 -6.49 38.15 -21.68
C PRO A 547 -6.90 39.27 -22.64
N ARG A 548 -7.16 40.45 -22.10
CA ARG A 548 -7.28 41.66 -22.92
C ARG A 548 -5.94 41.86 -23.62
N ARG A 549 -6.02 42.04 -24.95
CA ARG A 549 -4.92 42.37 -25.85
C ARG A 549 -4.13 43.59 -25.40
#